data_131892fb082ef7f7c25ad72427c59897
#
_entry.id   131892fb082ef7f7c25ad72427c59897
#
_cell.length_a   1.000
_cell.length_b   1.000
_cell.length_c   1.000
_cell.angle_alpha   90.00
_cell.angle_beta   90.00
_cell.angle_gamma   90.00
#
_symmetry.space_group_name_H-M   'P 1'
#
loop_
_entity.id
_entity.type
_entity.pdbx_description
1 polymer ?
#
loop_
_entity_poly.entity_id
_entity_poly.type
_entity_poly.pdbx_seq_one_letter_code
_entity_poly.pdbx_strand_id
1 'polypeptide(L)'
;MPYTPIVATLGYVLSPDRSEVLMIHRNARPDDQHLGKYNGLGGKMEPGEDIAACMQREILEEAGISCESMRLRGTLNWPGFGK
;
A
#
# COMPACT_ATOMS: atom_id res chain seq x y z
N MET A 1 -3.24 19.76 21.83
CA MET A 1 -2.42 18.78 21.08
C MET A 1 -2.91 18.68 19.65
N PRO A 2 -2.04 18.86 18.68
CA PRO A 2 -2.45 18.64 17.30
C PRO A 2 -2.75 17.16 17.06
N TYR A 3 -3.75 16.92 16.26
CA TYR A 3 -4.09 15.56 15.85
C TYR A 3 -3.15 15.13 14.72
N THR A 4 -2.50 13.99 14.87
CA THR A 4 -1.58 13.46 13.88
C THR A 4 -2.10 12.13 13.35
N PRO A 5 -2.78 12.14 12.20
CA PRO A 5 -3.27 10.90 11.63
C PRO A 5 -2.14 10.03 11.08
N ILE A 6 -2.36 8.72 11.06
CA ILE A 6 -1.49 7.80 10.34
C ILE A 6 -1.96 7.77 8.90
N VAL A 7 -1.07 8.09 7.98
CA VAL A 7 -1.36 8.05 6.55
C VAL A 7 -0.66 6.86 5.95
N ALA A 8 -1.41 6.08 5.18
CA ALA A 8 -0.86 4.92 4.49
C ALA A 8 -1.42 4.89 3.07
N THR A 9 -0.75 4.15 2.21
CA THR A 9 -1.18 3.97 0.83
C THR A 9 -1.58 2.52 0.60
N LEU A 10 -2.51 2.34 -0.33
CA LEU A 10 -2.90 1.03 -0.82
C LEU A 10 -3.07 1.15 -2.32
N GLY A 11 -2.36 0.31 -3.05
CA GLY A 11 -2.40 0.37 -4.50
C GLY A 11 -2.54 -1.00 -5.12
N TYR A 12 -2.99 -1.00 -6.36
CA TYR A 12 -3.13 -2.21 -7.14
C TYR A 12 -2.46 -2.02 -8.49
N VAL A 13 -1.64 -2.98 -8.88
CA VAL A 13 -1.01 -3.03 -10.18
C VAL A 13 -1.81 -3.98 -11.04
N LEU A 14 -2.35 -3.47 -12.13
CA LEU A 14 -3.19 -4.25 -13.03
C LEU A 14 -2.39 -4.73 -14.23
N SER A 15 -2.78 -5.88 -14.77
CA SER A 15 -2.26 -6.33 -16.05
C SER A 15 -2.71 -5.36 -17.17
N PRO A 16 -2.02 -5.35 -18.33
CA PRO A 16 -2.40 -4.42 -19.40
C PRO A 16 -3.86 -4.50 -19.86
N ASP A 17 -4.46 -5.69 -19.81
CA ASP A 17 -5.85 -5.88 -20.19
C ASP A 17 -6.81 -5.72 -19.02
N ARG A 18 -6.26 -5.41 -17.82
CA ARG A 18 -7.01 -5.22 -16.57
C ARG A 18 -7.79 -6.43 -16.09
N SER A 19 -7.42 -7.62 -16.55
CA SER A 19 -8.07 -8.86 -16.13
C SER A 19 -7.44 -9.45 -14.87
N GLU A 20 -6.24 -9.02 -14.51
CA GLU A 20 -5.52 -9.54 -13.35
C GLU A 20 -4.98 -8.41 -12.50
N VAL A 21 -4.84 -8.67 -11.20
CA VAL A 21 -4.27 -7.73 -10.25
C VAL A 21 -3.15 -8.41 -9.48
N LEU A 22 -2.05 -7.67 -9.28
CA LEU A 22 -0.92 -8.16 -8.48
C LEU A 22 -1.25 -8.02 -7.00
N MET A 23 -1.13 -9.11 -6.27
CA MET A 23 -1.40 -9.14 -4.82
C MET A 23 -0.17 -9.66 -4.08
N ILE A 24 -0.04 -9.24 -2.83
CA ILE A 24 1.00 -9.74 -1.93
C ILE A 24 0.41 -10.87 -1.09
N HIS A 25 1.08 -12.00 -1.07
CA HIS A 25 0.71 -13.11 -0.20
C HIS A 25 1.50 -13.00 1.11
N ARG A 26 0.80 -12.77 2.21
CA ARG A 26 1.39 -12.53 3.53
C ARG A 26 1.76 -13.86 4.18
N ASN A 27 3.00 -14.30 4.02
CA ASN A 27 3.45 -15.58 4.57
C ASN A 27 4.84 -15.53 5.21
N ALA A 28 5.41 -14.32 5.35
CA ALA A 28 6.79 -14.18 5.82
C ALA A 28 6.94 -14.17 7.34
N ARG A 29 5.90 -13.76 8.07
CA ARG A 29 5.95 -13.64 9.53
C ARG A 29 4.88 -14.50 10.17
N PRO A 30 5.27 -15.42 11.05
CA PRO A 30 4.28 -16.30 11.73
C PRO A 30 3.26 -15.53 12.58
N ASP A 31 3.66 -14.38 13.15
CA ASP A 31 2.82 -13.56 14.00
C ASP A 31 2.04 -12.47 13.25
N ASP A 32 2.12 -12.44 11.93
CA ASP A 32 1.40 -11.48 11.12
C ASP A 32 -0.10 -11.81 11.16
N GLN A 33 -0.92 -10.85 11.58
CA GLN A 33 -2.37 -11.04 11.64
C GLN A 33 -2.99 -11.27 10.27
N HIS A 34 -2.27 -10.95 9.20
CA HIS A 34 -2.71 -11.17 7.82
C HIS A 34 -2.04 -12.38 7.17
N LEU A 35 -1.39 -13.23 7.99
CA LEU A 35 -0.69 -14.41 7.47
C LEU A 35 -1.63 -15.27 6.63
N GLY A 36 -1.16 -15.68 5.45
CA GLY A 36 -1.94 -16.49 4.53
C GLY A 36 -2.92 -15.72 3.66
N LYS A 37 -3.08 -14.41 3.89
CA LYS A 37 -4.00 -13.57 3.12
C LYS A 37 -3.28 -12.87 1.97
N TYR A 38 -4.06 -12.50 0.96
CA TYR A 38 -3.57 -11.71 -0.16
C TYR A 38 -4.00 -10.26 0.04
N ASN A 39 -3.05 -9.34 -0.16
CA ASN A 39 -3.28 -7.91 0.03
C ASN A 39 -2.79 -7.13 -1.17
N GLY A 40 -3.34 -5.94 -1.38
CA GLY A 40 -2.76 -4.98 -2.31
C GLY A 40 -1.42 -4.47 -1.80
N LEU A 41 -0.77 -3.67 -2.62
CA LEU A 41 0.54 -3.11 -2.31
C LEU A 41 0.38 -1.81 -1.54
N GLY A 42 1.32 -1.53 -0.63
CA GLY A 42 1.29 -0.25 0.06
C GLY A 42 1.85 -0.34 1.47
N GLY A 43 1.79 0.77 2.17
CA GLY A 43 2.28 0.87 3.52
C GLY A 43 2.18 2.28 4.06
N LYS A 44 2.76 2.47 5.24
CA LYS A 44 2.72 3.77 5.91
C LYS A 44 3.65 4.76 5.24
N MET A 45 3.20 6.00 5.17
CA MET A 45 3.98 7.10 4.63
C MET A 45 5.14 7.43 5.55
N GLU A 46 6.30 7.69 4.96
CA GLU A 46 7.50 8.09 5.70
C GLU A 46 7.63 9.61 5.67
N PRO A 47 8.39 10.18 6.64
CA PRO A 47 8.63 11.62 6.64
C PRO A 47 9.22 12.09 5.30
N GLY A 48 8.71 13.21 4.82
CA GLY A 48 9.20 13.79 3.58
C GLY A 48 8.57 13.24 2.31
N GLU A 49 7.71 12.22 2.44
CA GLU A 49 7.01 11.68 1.27
C GLU A 49 5.64 12.31 1.11
N ASP A 50 5.22 12.48 -0.14
CA ASP A 50 3.80 12.65 -0.44
C ASP A 50 3.20 11.28 -0.78
N ILE A 51 1.90 11.24 -1.05
CA ILE A 51 1.22 9.95 -1.28
C ILE A 51 1.74 9.25 -2.53
N ALA A 52 2.09 9.99 -3.56
CA ALA A 52 2.61 9.39 -4.79
C ALA A 52 4.00 8.78 -4.56
N ALA A 53 4.87 9.51 -3.86
CA ALA A 53 6.21 9.01 -3.54
C ALA A 53 6.14 7.77 -2.66
N CYS A 54 5.24 7.79 -1.66
CA CYS A 54 5.02 6.65 -0.79
C CYS A 54 4.59 5.43 -1.60
N MET A 55 3.60 5.59 -2.48
CA MET A 55 3.11 4.47 -3.27
C MET A 55 4.18 3.93 -4.22
N GLN A 56 4.95 4.81 -4.86
CA GLN A 56 6.05 4.39 -5.73
C GLN A 56 7.11 3.60 -4.96
N ARG A 57 7.48 4.06 -3.78
CA ARG A 57 8.44 3.38 -2.94
C ARG A 57 7.95 2.00 -2.53
N GLU A 58 6.71 1.92 -2.05
CA GLU A 58 6.14 0.66 -1.59
C GLU A 58 6.01 -0.36 -2.73
N ILE A 59 5.59 0.07 -3.91
CA ILE A 59 5.51 -0.82 -5.08
C ILE A 59 6.90 -1.34 -5.44
N LEU A 60 7.91 -0.48 -5.42
CA LEU A 60 9.27 -0.90 -5.73
C LEU A 60 9.80 -1.90 -4.70
N GLU A 61 9.58 -1.63 -3.42
CA GLU A 61 10.05 -2.51 -2.35
C GLU A 61 9.36 -3.86 -2.36
N GLU A 62 8.05 -3.88 -2.57
CA GLU A 62 7.26 -5.11 -2.45
C GLU A 62 7.21 -5.93 -3.73
N ALA A 63 7.25 -5.29 -4.88
CA ALA A 63 7.07 -5.97 -6.15
C ALA A 63 8.23 -5.80 -7.15
N GLY A 64 9.19 -4.93 -6.83
CA GLY A 64 10.32 -4.68 -7.72
C GLY A 64 9.95 -3.91 -8.98
N ILE A 65 8.79 -3.27 -8.99
CA ILE A 65 8.29 -2.54 -10.16
C ILE A 65 8.54 -1.05 -9.97
N SER A 66 9.12 -0.41 -10.99
CA SER A 66 9.25 1.03 -11.02
C SER A 66 7.99 1.61 -11.66
N CYS A 67 7.18 2.28 -10.85
CA CYS A 67 5.89 2.80 -11.29
C CYS A 67 5.99 4.29 -11.55
N GLU A 68 5.81 4.69 -12.81
CA GLU A 68 5.92 6.09 -13.21
C GLU A 68 4.57 6.80 -13.29
N SER A 69 3.49 6.05 -13.41
CA SER A 69 2.18 6.62 -13.59
C SER A 69 1.18 5.88 -12.70
N MET A 70 0.44 6.66 -11.92
CA MET A 70 -0.56 6.13 -11.01
C MET A 70 -1.79 7.02 -11.05
N ARG A 71 -2.91 6.45 -10.68
CA ARG A 71 -4.16 7.19 -10.59
C ARG A 71 -4.73 7.04 -9.19
N LEU A 72 -4.94 8.16 -8.51
CA LEU A 72 -5.63 8.14 -7.22
C LEU A 72 -7.11 7.83 -7.45
N ARG A 73 -7.61 6.81 -6.77
CA ARG A 73 -8.99 6.37 -6.94
C ARG A 73 -9.89 6.78 -5.77
N GLY A 74 -9.31 7.12 -4.64
CA GLY A 74 -10.10 7.54 -3.49
C GLY A 74 -9.34 7.43 -2.20
N THR A 75 -10.02 7.78 -1.11
CA THR A 75 -9.46 7.69 0.23
C THR A 75 -10.42 6.95 1.14
N LEU A 76 -9.86 6.30 2.15
CA LEU A 76 -10.62 5.65 3.21
C LEU A 76 -10.15 6.22 4.53
N ASN A 77 -11.07 6.33 5.46
CA ASN A 77 -10.76 6.89 6.77
C ASN A 77 -11.57 6.15 7.82
N TRP A 78 -10.90 5.66 8.88
CA TRP A 78 -11.61 5.13 10.02
C TRP A 78 -10.81 5.31 11.30
N PRO A 79 -11.50 5.60 12.42
CA PRO A 79 -10.84 5.81 13.72
C PRO A 79 -10.20 4.52 14.22
N GLY A 80 -9.08 4.66 14.93
CA GLY A 80 -8.45 3.55 15.60
C GLY A 80 -7.63 2.61 14.72
N PHE A 81 -7.57 2.87 13.43
CA PHE A 81 -6.76 2.07 12.53
C PHE A 81 -5.27 2.27 12.83
N GLY A 82 -4.53 1.19 12.88
CA GLY A 82 -3.08 1.26 13.06
C GLY A 82 -2.62 1.33 14.51
N LYS A 83 -3.52 1.17 15.45
CA LYS A 83 -3.18 1.14 16.88
C LYS A 83 -2.77 -0.25 17.33
#